data_8bb005e44eb1b8be13c4db741e7212b4
#
_entry.id   8bb005e44eb1b8be13c4db741e7212b4
#
_cell.length_a   1.000
_cell.length_b   1.000
_cell.length_c   1.000
_cell.angle_alpha   90.00
_cell.angle_beta   90.00
_cell.angle_gamma   90.00
#
_symmetry.space_group_name_H-M   'P 1'
#
loop_
_entity.id
_entity.type
_entity.pdbx_description
1 polymer ?
#
loop_
_entity_poly.entity_id
_entity_poly.type
_entity_poly.pdbx_seq_one_letter_code
_entity_poly.pdbx_strand_id
1 'polypeptide(L)'
;MINECPKIPNSNIIAKYTSYAIGCFIFYIALMIVGIYKGYNLYFSYFELSIFLLFLIYKWFYLLGFLIISIFFNLIRVIFVLGIQIQNKIPINDNLFKYIYYCSSILLDMITIKILFEIRKEGKALLREQNEGTELKNIPDDNYIKKEKDKKPKKGYIPFSGKGTVVG
;
A
#
# COMPACT_ATOMS: atom_id res chain seq x y z
N MET A 1 0.29 -10.14 -27.01
CA MET A 1 -0.57 -10.08 -25.82
C MET A 1 -0.06 -8.94 -24.97
N ILE A 2 -0.77 -7.84 -24.88
CA ILE A 2 -0.44 -6.75 -23.95
C ILE A 2 -0.87 -7.27 -22.59
N ASN A 3 0.08 -7.66 -21.74
CA ASN A 3 -0.21 -8.03 -20.36
C ASN A 3 -0.84 -6.79 -19.69
N GLU A 4 -2.14 -6.88 -19.43
CA GLU A 4 -2.83 -5.82 -18.69
C GLU A 4 -2.12 -5.60 -17.36
N CYS A 5 -1.78 -4.33 -17.08
CA CYS A 5 -1.16 -3.97 -15.82
C CYS A 5 -2.07 -4.38 -14.66
N PRO A 6 -1.58 -5.15 -13.68
CA PRO A 6 -2.40 -5.59 -12.57
C PRO A 6 -2.95 -4.38 -11.80
N LYS A 7 -4.27 -4.25 -11.78
CA LYS A 7 -4.98 -3.25 -10.98
C LYS A 7 -5.08 -3.71 -9.53
N ILE A 8 -5.07 -2.76 -8.62
CA ILE A 8 -5.30 -3.04 -7.20
C ILE A 8 -6.77 -3.44 -7.03
N PRO A 9 -7.08 -4.64 -6.47
CA PRO A 9 -8.44 -5.07 -6.26
C PRO A 9 -9.16 -4.18 -5.27
N ASN A 10 -10.47 -4.04 -5.42
CA ASN A 10 -11.29 -3.27 -4.49
C ASN A 10 -11.65 -4.11 -3.27
N SER A 11 -11.30 -3.61 -2.09
CA SER A 11 -11.78 -4.13 -0.80
C SER A 11 -12.10 -2.95 0.12
N ASN A 12 -12.90 -3.18 1.16
CA ASN A 12 -13.24 -2.15 2.13
C ASN A 12 -11.99 -1.58 2.81
N ILE A 13 -11.00 -2.42 3.07
CA ILE A 13 -9.72 -2.03 3.67
C ILE A 13 -8.94 -1.12 2.73
N ILE A 14 -8.82 -1.51 1.46
CA ILE A 14 -8.12 -0.71 0.44
C ILE A 14 -8.87 0.60 0.20
N ALA A 15 -10.20 0.59 0.17
CA ALA A 15 -11.00 1.82 0.05
C ALA A 15 -10.73 2.81 1.19
N LYS A 16 -10.63 2.31 2.43
CA LYS A 16 -10.28 3.12 3.61
C LYS A 16 -8.89 3.76 3.47
N TYR A 17 -7.87 2.98 3.12
CA TYR A 17 -6.52 3.51 2.93
C TYR A 17 -6.42 4.44 1.72
N THR A 18 -7.18 4.18 0.66
CA THR A 18 -7.26 5.09 -0.49
C THR A 18 -7.86 6.45 -0.07
N SER A 19 -8.87 6.47 0.79
CA SER A 19 -9.42 7.72 1.34
C SER A 19 -8.37 8.49 2.14
N TYR A 20 -7.54 7.82 2.93
CA TYR A 20 -6.42 8.47 3.63
C TYR A 20 -5.37 9.00 2.65
N ALA A 21 -5.07 8.25 1.57
CA ALA A 21 -4.16 8.70 0.53
C ALA A 21 -4.69 9.98 -0.18
N ILE A 22 -5.99 10.05 -0.44
CA ILE A 22 -6.63 11.28 -0.97
C ILE A 22 -6.45 12.44 0.00
N GLY A 23 -6.64 12.22 1.30
CA GLY A 23 -6.37 13.23 2.33
C GLY A 23 -4.91 13.74 2.26
N CYS A 24 -3.93 12.84 2.21
CA CYS A 24 -2.52 13.20 2.04
C CYS A 24 -2.29 14.00 0.75
N PHE A 25 -2.91 13.61 -0.36
CA PHE A 25 -2.81 14.31 -1.64
C PHE A 25 -3.29 15.77 -1.54
N ILE A 26 -4.40 16.00 -0.85
CA ILE A 26 -4.91 17.35 -0.60
C ILE A 26 -3.89 18.16 0.23
N PHE A 27 -3.28 17.55 1.25
CA PHE A 27 -2.24 18.21 2.04
C PHE A 27 -0.99 18.53 1.22
N TYR A 28 -0.57 17.65 0.30
CA TYR A 28 0.52 17.95 -0.64
C TYR A 28 0.21 19.17 -1.52
N ILE A 29 -1.02 19.28 -2.04
CA ILE A 29 -1.46 20.46 -2.80
C ILE A 29 -1.35 21.71 -1.94
N ALA A 30 -1.83 21.67 -0.70
CA ALA A 30 -1.77 22.81 0.22
C ALA A 30 -0.32 23.23 0.50
N LEU A 31 0.58 22.28 0.80
CA LEU A 31 2.01 22.57 0.98
C LEU A 31 2.64 23.13 -0.29
N MET A 32 2.28 22.61 -1.46
CA MET A 32 2.77 23.12 -2.74
C MET A 32 2.36 24.60 -2.95
N ILE A 33 1.11 24.95 -2.66
CA ILE A 33 0.63 26.34 -2.76
C ILE A 33 1.45 27.26 -1.83
N VAL A 34 1.68 26.83 -0.59
CA VAL A 34 2.53 27.59 0.37
C VAL A 34 3.95 27.73 -0.15
N GLY A 35 4.51 26.65 -0.73
CA GLY A 35 5.84 26.66 -1.31
C GLY A 35 5.97 27.63 -2.49
N ILE A 36 4.98 27.67 -3.39
CA ILE A 36 4.92 28.62 -4.51
C ILE A 36 4.89 30.06 -3.98
N TYR A 37 4.02 30.34 -3.03
CA TYR A 37 3.88 31.68 -2.43
C TYR A 37 5.20 32.17 -1.77
N LYS A 38 5.96 31.24 -1.18
CA LYS A 38 7.26 31.54 -0.55
C LYS A 38 8.46 31.45 -1.50
N GLY A 39 8.26 31.15 -2.78
CA GLY A 39 9.32 31.06 -3.78
C GLY A 39 10.27 29.88 -3.57
N TYR A 40 9.80 28.77 -2.98
CA TYR A 40 10.61 27.56 -2.81
C TYR A 40 10.73 26.79 -4.12
N ASN A 41 11.86 26.09 -4.30
CA ASN A 41 12.04 25.23 -5.47
C ASN A 41 11.22 23.96 -5.34
N LEU A 42 10.21 23.79 -6.20
CA LEU A 42 9.18 22.76 -6.10
C LEU A 42 9.19 21.75 -7.26
N TYR A 43 10.21 21.74 -8.12
CA TYR A 43 10.23 20.84 -9.29
C TYR A 43 9.94 19.38 -8.95
N PHE A 44 10.52 18.89 -7.85
CA PHE A 44 10.29 17.52 -7.37
C PHE A 44 8.86 17.31 -6.90
N SER A 45 8.28 18.29 -6.23
CA SER A 45 6.90 18.21 -5.71
C SER A 45 5.86 18.15 -6.83
N TYR A 46 6.08 18.83 -7.96
CA TYR A 46 5.21 18.73 -9.14
C TYR A 46 5.21 17.32 -9.74
N PHE A 47 6.41 16.75 -9.89
CA PHE A 47 6.56 15.40 -10.43
C PHE A 47 5.87 14.35 -9.53
N GLU A 48 6.11 14.43 -8.23
CA GLU A 48 5.52 13.55 -7.23
C GLU A 48 4.00 13.66 -7.20
N LEU A 49 3.47 14.88 -7.23
CA LEU A 49 2.02 15.12 -7.25
C LEU A 49 1.37 14.55 -8.51
N SER A 50 2.05 14.65 -9.66
CA SER A 50 1.57 14.09 -10.93
C SER A 50 1.49 12.56 -10.88
N ILE A 51 2.50 11.89 -10.34
CA ILE A 51 2.50 10.43 -10.15
C ILE A 51 1.39 10.03 -9.16
N PHE A 52 1.23 10.80 -8.09
CA PHE A 52 0.20 10.54 -7.09
C PHE A 52 -1.21 10.63 -7.70
N LEU A 53 -1.46 11.66 -8.49
CA LEU A 53 -2.73 11.81 -9.22
C LEU A 53 -2.99 10.63 -10.16
N LEU A 54 -1.98 10.24 -10.94
CA LEU A 54 -2.08 9.09 -11.84
C LEU A 54 -2.36 7.80 -11.05
N PHE A 55 -1.72 7.61 -9.90
CA PHE A 55 -2.01 6.47 -9.04
C PHE A 55 -3.46 6.46 -8.54
N LEU A 56 -3.98 7.59 -8.09
CA LEU A 56 -5.37 7.69 -7.60
C LEU A 56 -6.39 7.38 -8.69
N ILE A 57 -6.10 7.75 -9.96
CA ILE A 57 -6.99 7.52 -11.10
C ILE A 57 -6.93 6.05 -11.55
N TYR A 58 -5.72 5.53 -11.82
CA TYR A 58 -5.54 4.24 -12.47
C TYR A 58 -5.41 3.07 -11.50
N LYS A 59 -5.00 3.30 -10.25
CA LYS A 59 -4.79 2.29 -9.20
C LYS A 59 -3.91 1.10 -9.64
N TRP A 60 -2.88 1.37 -10.44
CA TRP A 60 -1.94 0.34 -10.89
C TRP A 60 -0.85 0.07 -9.86
N PHE A 61 -0.51 -1.20 -9.66
CA PHE A 61 0.57 -1.61 -8.74
C PHE A 61 1.93 -1.01 -9.06
N TYR A 62 2.24 -0.83 -10.34
CA TYR A 62 3.49 -0.21 -10.78
C TYR A 62 3.56 1.27 -10.37
N LEU A 63 2.46 2.01 -10.55
CA LEU A 63 2.39 3.42 -10.12
C LEU A 63 2.52 3.54 -8.60
N LEU A 64 1.94 2.61 -7.84
CA LEU A 64 2.09 2.55 -6.39
C LEU A 64 3.54 2.35 -5.98
N GLY A 65 4.26 1.42 -6.64
CA GLY A 65 5.68 1.18 -6.40
C GLY A 65 6.52 2.41 -6.73
N PHE A 66 6.26 3.03 -7.86
CA PHE A 66 6.96 4.22 -8.32
C PHE A 66 6.74 5.42 -7.39
N LEU A 67 5.50 5.59 -6.93
CA LEU A 67 5.12 6.64 -5.98
C LEU A 67 5.86 6.48 -4.64
N ILE A 68 5.90 5.26 -4.07
CA ILE A 68 6.63 4.98 -2.84
C ILE A 68 8.12 5.36 -2.98
N ILE A 69 8.74 4.98 -4.09
CA ILE A 69 10.14 5.29 -4.37
C ILE A 69 10.34 6.81 -4.50
N SER A 70 9.46 7.49 -5.24
CA SER A 70 9.52 8.95 -5.42
C SER A 70 9.44 9.70 -4.10
N ILE A 71 8.46 9.36 -3.24
CA ILE A 71 8.29 9.97 -1.92
C ILE A 71 9.51 9.70 -1.03
N PHE A 72 10.08 8.50 -1.10
CA PHE A 72 11.28 8.15 -0.35
C PHE A 72 12.49 9.01 -0.75
N PHE A 73 12.68 9.24 -2.05
CA PHE A 73 13.72 10.15 -2.54
C PHE A 73 13.47 11.60 -2.13
N ASN A 74 12.21 12.06 -2.16
CA ASN A 74 11.85 13.39 -1.68
C ASN A 74 12.17 13.56 -0.19
N LEU A 75 11.83 12.55 0.62
CA LEU A 75 12.13 12.53 2.06
C LEU A 75 13.63 12.68 2.33
N ILE A 76 14.47 11.89 1.65
CA ILE A 76 15.94 11.99 1.77
C ILE A 76 16.41 13.39 1.39
N ARG A 77 15.92 13.93 0.27
CA ARG A 77 16.28 15.28 -0.20
C ARG A 77 15.93 16.34 0.84
N VAL A 78 14.74 16.31 1.40
CA VAL A 78 14.27 17.30 2.38
C VAL A 78 15.09 17.20 3.67
N ILE A 79 15.39 15.99 4.16
CA ILE A 79 16.27 15.78 5.32
C ILE A 79 17.67 16.35 5.06
N PHE A 80 18.22 16.11 3.86
CA PHE A 80 19.54 16.62 3.47
C PHE A 80 19.57 18.14 3.44
N VAL A 81 18.56 18.78 2.84
CA VAL A 81 18.44 20.25 2.80
C VAL A 81 18.34 20.84 4.22
N LEU A 82 17.54 20.21 5.10
CA LEU A 82 17.46 20.61 6.50
C LEU A 82 18.81 20.48 7.22
N GLY A 83 19.51 19.36 7.01
CA GLY A 83 20.83 19.13 7.58
C GLY A 83 21.85 20.23 7.21
N ILE A 84 21.89 20.60 5.92
CA ILE A 84 22.76 21.69 5.44
C ILE A 84 22.39 23.03 6.09
N GLN A 85 21.12 23.33 6.25
CA GLN A 85 20.68 24.58 6.87
C GLN A 85 21.09 24.66 8.35
N ILE A 86 20.95 23.56 9.08
CA ILE A 86 21.38 23.46 10.49
C ILE A 86 22.90 23.62 10.58
N GLN A 87 23.66 22.94 9.71
CA GLN A 87 25.12 23.00 9.69
C GLN A 87 25.64 24.41 9.41
N ASN A 88 25.00 25.14 8.49
CA ASN A 88 25.38 26.53 8.14
C ASN A 88 24.94 27.56 9.19
N LYS A 89 24.41 27.13 10.36
CA LYS A 89 23.96 27.99 11.46
C LYS A 89 23.02 29.12 11.00
N ILE A 90 22.18 28.84 9.99
CA ILE A 90 21.18 29.78 9.51
C ILE A 90 20.22 30.12 10.65
N PRO A 91 20.04 31.41 11.02
CA PRO A 91 19.23 31.76 12.18
C PRO A 91 17.80 31.32 12.01
N ILE A 92 17.28 30.57 13.02
CA ILE A 92 15.95 29.98 12.98
C ILE A 92 14.87 31.06 12.89
N ASN A 93 15.05 32.19 13.58
CA ASN A 93 14.06 33.27 13.62
C ASN A 93 13.71 33.82 12.23
N ASP A 94 14.69 33.97 11.34
CA ASP A 94 14.50 34.53 10.01
C ASP A 94 13.95 33.51 9.03
N ASN A 95 14.07 32.21 9.35
CA ASN A 95 13.70 31.10 8.49
C ASN A 95 12.68 30.13 9.12
N LEU A 96 12.00 30.54 10.19
CA LEU A 96 11.07 29.69 10.94
C LEU A 96 10.02 29.01 10.03
N PHE A 97 9.44 29.78 9.09
CA PHE A 97 8.46 29.23 8.13
C PHE A 97 9.07 28.16 7.23
N LYS A 98 10.32 28.27 6.85
CA LYS A 98 11.03 27.30 6.02
C LYS A 98 11.26 25.99 6.79
N TYR A 99 11.64 26.08 8.05
CA TYR A 99 11.79 24.92 8.93
C TYR A 99 10.45 24.21 9.14
N ILE A 100 9.38 24.96 9.46
CA ILE A 100 8.04 24.41 9.61
C ILE A 100 7.58 23.71 8.33
N TYR A 101 7.81 24.33 7.17
CA TYR A 101 7.49 23.76 5.86
C TYR A 101 8.17 22.42 5.63
N TYR A 102 9.49 22.35 5.85
CA TYR A 102 10.24 21.10 5.65
C TYR A 102 9.86 20.02 6.69
N CYS A 103 9.67 20.38 7.94
CA CYS A 103 9.21 19.43 8.96
C CYS A 103 7.82 18.87 8.63
N SER A 104 6.90 19.72 8.18
CA SER A 104 5.56 19.29 7.73
C SER A 104 5.63 18.38 6.52
N SER A 105 6.53 18.66 5.56
CA SER A 105 6.75 17.79 4.40
C SER A 105 7.27 16.42 4.82
N ILE A 106 8.28 16.35 5.69
CA ILE A 106 8.82 15.07 6.22
C ILE A 106 7.71 14.25 6.87
N LEU A 107 6.93 14.89 7.74
CA LEU A 107 5.87 14.20 8.46
C LEU A 107 4.79 13.66 7.51
N LEU A 108 4.41 14.45 6.50
CA LEU A 108 3.46 14.04 5.47
C LEU A 108 4.00 12.89 4.63
N ASP A 109 5.27 12.95 4.21
CA ASP A 109 5.94 11.87 3.45
C ASP A 109 5.94 10.56 4.24
N MET A 110 6.28 10.60 5.53
CA MET A 110 6.27 9.40 6.40
C MET A 110 4.89 8.79 6.53
N ILE A 111 3.85 9.61 6.75
CA ILE A 111 2.46 9.14 6.85
C ILE A 111 2.03 8.52 5.52
N THR A 112 2.33 9.19 4.41
CA THR A 112 1.95 8.74 3.07
C THR A 112 2.62 7.41 2.72
N ILE A 113 3.92 7.27 2.98
CA ILE A 113 4.65 6.00 2.78
C ILE A 113 3.96 4.87 3.54
N LYS A 114 3.62 5.07 4.81
CA LYS A 114 2.94 4.06 5.62
C LYS A 114 1.59 3.64 4.99
N ILE A 115 0.77 4.59 4.57
CA ILE A 115 -0.53 4.34 3.94
C ILE A 115 -0.35 3.53 2.63
N LEU A 116 0.60 3.93 1.79
CA LEU A 116 0.88 3.28 0.51
C LEU A 116 1.42 1.86 0.70
N PHE A 117 2.23 1.62 1.74
CA PHE A 117 2.68 0.27 2.09
C PHE A 117 1.52 -0.64 2.52
N GLU A 118 0.56 -0.14 3.29
CA GLU A 118 -0.63 -0.91 3.66
C GLU A 118 -1.49 -1.24 2.43
N ILE A 119 -1.71 -0.28 1.53
CA ILE A 119 -2.40 -0.54 0.24
C ILE A 119 -1.67 -1.64 -0.56
N ARG A 120 -0.35 -1.58 -0.62
CA ARG A 120 0.46 -2.55 -1.35
C ARG A 120 0.39 -3.94 -0.73
N LYS A 121 0.43 -4.03 0.59
CA LYS A 121 0.38 -5.28 1.35
C LYS A 121 -0.98 -5.97 1.14
N GLU A 122 -2.07 -5.24 1.38
CA GLU A 122 -3.43 -5.76 1.22
C GLU A 122 -3.73 -6.13 -0.24
N GLY A 123 -3.34 -5.27 -1.18
CA GLY A 123 -3.52 -5.55 -2.60
C GLY A 123 -2.78 -6.80 -3.08
N LYS A 124 -1.58 -7.07 -2.57
CA LYS A 124 -0.85 -8.31 -2.87
C LYS A 124 -1.51 -9.54 -2.26
N ALA A 125 -2.05 -9.44 -1.04
CA ALA A 125 -2.73 -10.55 -0.39
C ALA A 125 -3.97 -10.96 -1.21
N LEU A 126 -4.80 -10.00 -1.60
CA LEU A 126 -6.00 -10.26 -2.41
C LEU A 126 -5.68 -10.84 -3.79
N LEU A 127 -4.60 -10.40 -4.44
CA LEU A 127 -4.18 -10.98 -5.72
C LEU A 127 -3.72 -12.43 -5.59
N ARG A 128 -3.08 -12.80 -4.48
CA ARG A 128 -2.70 -14.19 -4.22
C ARG A 128 -3.93 -15.08 -4.03
N GLU A 129 -4.89 -14.62 -3.22
CA GLU A 129 -6.15 -15.34 -3.01
C GLU A 129 -6.92 -15.55 -4.32
N GLN A 130 -6.95 -14.55 -5.21
CA GLN A 130 -7.58 -14.67 -6.52
C GLN A 130 -6.88 -15.71 -7.40
N ASN A 131 -5.54 -15.73 -7.41
CA ASN A 131 -4.77 -16.68 -8.22
C ASN A 131 -4.93 -18.11 -7.69
N GLU A 132 -4.87 -18.33 -6.38
CA GLU A 132 -5.08 -19.64 -5.76
C GLU A 132 -6.50 -20.15 -6.02
N GLY A 133 -7.52 -19.30 -5.92
CA GLY A 133 -8.90 -19.65 -6.23
C GLY A 133 -9.13 -19.97 -7.71
N THR A 134 -8.31 -19.42 -8.61
CA THR A 134 -8.40 -19.70 -10.06
C THR A 134 -7.71 -21.00 -10.41
N GLU A 135 -6.59 -21.34 -9.75
CA GLU A 135 -5.90 -22.62 -9.94
C GLU A 135 -6.76 -23.80 -9.48
N LEU A 136 -7.47 -23.66 -8.35
CA LEU A 136 -8.40 -24.68 -7.85
C LEU A 136 -9.57 -24.95 -8.80
N LYS A 137 -10.06 -23.93 -9.52
CA LYS A 137 -11.15 -24.10 -10.49
C LYS A 137 -10.71 -24.74 -11.80
N ASN A 138 -9.43 -24.69 -12.13
CA ASN A 138 -8.88 -25.23 -13.37
C ASN A 138 -8.32 -26.65 -13.21
N ILE A 139 -8.42 -27.27 -12.03
CA ILE A 139 -8.09 -28.68 -11.84
C ILE A 139 -9.26 -29.50 -12.42
N PRO A 140 -9.06 -30.28 -13.50
CA PRO A 140 -10.11 -31.16 -14.02
C PRO A 140 -10.57 -32.09 -12.90
N ASP A 141 -11.89 -32.31 -12.79
CA ASP A 141 -12.53 -33.16 -11.77
C ASP A 141 -11.92 -34.58 -11.65
N ASP A 142 -11.31 -35.08 -12.72
CA ASP A 142 -10.62 -36.37 -12.76
C ASP A 142 -9.46 -36.53 -11.76
N ASN A 143 -8.82 -35.44 -11.34
CA ASN A 143 -7.73 -35.48 -10.35
C ASN A 143 -8.24 -35.54 -8.89
N TYR A 144 -9.44 -35.07 -8.62
CA TYR A 144 -10.02 -35.17 -7.27
C TYR A 144 -10.36 -36.62 -6.90
N ILE A 145 -10.88 -37.39 -7.85
CA ILE A 145 -11.26 -38.79 -7.63
C ILE A 145 -10.07 -39.71 -7.36
N LYS A 146 -8.89 -39.39 -7.97
CA LYS A 146 -7.65 -40.15 -7.71
C LYS A 146 -7.01 -39.85 -6.36
N LYS A 147 -7.02 -38.59 -5.90
CA LYS A 147 -6.43 -38.22 -4.60
C LYS A 147 -7.22 -38.74 -3.40
N GLU A 148 -8.52 -38.94 -3.55
CA GLU A 148 -9.34 -39.49 -2.47
C GLU A 148 -9.18 -41.01 -2.33
N LYS A 149 -8.86 -41.71 -3.43
CA LYS A 149 -8.58 -43.16 -3.39
C LYS A 149 -7.23 -43.54 -2.77
N ASP A 150 -6.26 -42.64 -2.79
CA ASP A 150 -4.92 -42.87 -2.21
C ASP A 150 -4.79 -42.49 -0.74
N LYS A 151 -5.80 -41.88 -0.15
CA LYS A 151 -5.86 -41.68 1.30
C LYS A 151 -6.32 -42.99 1.94
N LYS A 152 -5.36 -43.91 2.21
CA LYS A 152 -5.57 -45.06 3.12
C LYS A 152 -6.26 -44.52 4.40
N PRO A 153 -7.35 -45.13 4.86
CA PRO A 153 -8.00 -44.69 6.07
C PRO A 153 -7.02 -44.80 7.22
N LYS A 154 -6.71 -43.68 7.86
CA LYS A 154 -5.95 -43.69 9.11
C LYS A 154 -6.73 -44.56 10.10
N LYS A 155 -6.20 -45.75 10.41
CA LYS A 155 -6.69 -46.59 11.51
C LYS A 155 -6.70 -45.72 12.77
N GLY A 156 -7.87 -45.45 13.33
CA GLY A 156 -7.93 -44.88 14.65
C GLY A 156 -9.11 -43.97 14.99
N TYR A 157 -10.20 -43.97 14.24
CA TYR A 157 -11.43 -43.35 14.74
C TYR A 157 -12.61 -44.31 14.56
N ILE A 158 -12.96 -45.01 15.65
CA ILE A 158 -14.21 -45.76 15.74
C ILE A 158 -15.26 -44.79 16.27
N PRO A 159 -16.26 -44.38 15.46
CA PRO A 159 -17.36 -43.60 16.02
C PRO A 159 -18.13 -44.48 17.02
N PHE A 160 -18.38 -43.94 18.18
CA PHE A 160 -19.13 -44.57 19.25
C PHE A 160 -20.53 -44.97 18.75
N SER A 161 -20.73 -46.24 18.46
CA SER A 161 -22.03 -46.77 18.20
C SER A 161 -22.69 -47.15 19.54
N GLY A 162 -23.13 -46.13 20.26
CA GLY A 162 -23.94 -46.33 21.47
C GLY A 162 -25.31 -46.84 21.10
N LYS A 163 -25.50 -48.17 21.11
CA LYS A 163 -26.82 -48.76 21.23
C LYS A 163 -27.27 -48.52 22.66
N GLY A 164 -28.07 -47.50 22.89
CA GLY A 164 -28.79 -47.32 24.14
C GLY A 164 -29.82 -48.44 24.29
N THR A 165 -29.57 -49.39 25.19
CA THR A 165 -30.58 -50.31 25.71
C THR A 165 -31.47 -49.51 26.65
N VAL A 166 -32.72 -49.29 26.23
CA VAL A 166 -33.80 -48.85 27.12
C VAL A 166 -34.16 -50.01 28.01
N VAL A 167 -33.86 -49.93 29.30
CA VAL A 167 -34.34 -50.81 30.34
C VAL A 167 -35.63 -50.21 30.85
N GLY A 168 -36.74 -50.94 30.65
CA GLY A 168 -38.03 -50.64 31.21
C GLY A 168 -38.13 -50.97 32.71
#